data_1b9c23d66c7cb0b390f989095a06b5af
#
_entry.id   1b9c23d66c7cb0b390f989095a06b5af
#
_cell.length_a   1.000
_cell.length_b   1.000
_cell.length_c   1.000
_cell.angle_alpha   90.00
_cell.angle_beta   90.00
_cell.angle_gamma   90.00
#
_symmetry.space_group_name_H-M   'P 1'
#
loop_
_entity.id
_entity.type
_entity.pdbx_description
1 polymer ?
#
loop_
_entity_poly.entity_id
_entity_poly.type
_entity_poly.pdbx_seq_one_letter_code
_entity_poly.pdbx_strand_id
1 'polypeptide(L)'
;MKVGFPVLLLVIILVACNSAVDRKENVTAKVNNTTIAYNQYGKGDTTLLFVHGWCINKEYWNEQSKYFSDKYKVVALDLPGFGRSDKNRTEWTFEKYTEDINEFIKAEKLKNVILIGHSMSGDILLLMDTNYPESVIGIVGIDNLKRPGEKFSEEESKQVEGFFAMMDSSFSGTVEVYTKGNLFTPSADTSIVNRVIKDFKNNDSLIAIKVLRSLFDVSQKEKEMMQQLKHTLYLVNSDPDTTHIDSLKKYCKASAEVVYVHGTGHYPMIEKPAEFNSALEKVIRMIGKK
;
A
#
# COMPACT_ATOMS: atom_id res chain seq x y z
N MET A 1 -31.76 45.01 59.10
CA MET A 1 -32.19 44.19 57.98
C MET A 1 -31.04 44.05 57.02
N LYS A 2 -30.38 42.88 56.97
CA LYS A 2 -29.32 42.58 56.01
C LYS A 2 -29.93 41.73 54.89
N VAL A 3 -29.96 42.31 53.68
CA VAL A 3 -30.49 41.66 52.50
C VAL A 3 -29.29 40.88 51.87
N GLY A 4 -29.34 39.57 51.95
CA GLY A 4 -28.35 38.70 51.29
C GLY A 4 -28.75 38.45 49.83
N PHE A 5 -27.87 38.79 48.91
CA PHE A 5 -27.99 38.42 47.47
C PHE A 5 -27.52 36.98 47.27
N PRO A 6 -28.29 36.12 46.59
CA PRO A 6 -27.80 34.80 46.21
C PRO A 6 -26.85 34.91 45.00
N VAL A 7 -25.63 34.44 45.18
CA VAL A 7 -24.69 34.26 44.06
C VAL A 7 -25.08 32.99 43.30
N LEU A 8 -25.61 33.17 42.09
CA LEU A 8 -25.93 32.08 41.17
C LEU A 8 -24.62 31.58 40.53
N LEU A 9 -24.14 30.43 40.98
CA LEU A 9 -22.95 29.78 40.40
C LEU A 9 -23.35 29.12 39.10
N LEU A 10 -23.00 29.75 37.96
CA LEU A 10 -23.21 29.18 36.62
C LEU A 10 -22.12 28.10 36.37
N VAL A 11 -22.50 26.83 36.53
CA VAL A 11 -21.64 25.73 36.17
C VAL A 11 -21.70 25.55 34.66
N ILE A 12 -20.67 26.03 33.96
CA ILE A 12 -20.46 25.75 32.52
C ILE A 12 -19.93 24.33 32.40
N ILE A 13 -20.81 23.39 32.05
CA ILE A 13 -20.41 22.04 31.67
C ILE A 13 -19.82 22.14 30.26
N LEU A 14 -18.51 22.19 30.15
CA LEU A 14 -17.79 21.95 28.88
C LEU A 14 -17.98 20.48 28.50
N VAL A 15 -18.99 20.22 27.66
CA VAL A 15 -19.09 18.93 26.96
C VAL A 15 -17.96 18.89 25.95
N ALA A 16 -16.82 18.29 26.32
CA ALA A 16 -15.81 17.92 25.37
C ALA A 16 -16.45 16.88 24.44
N CYS A 17 -16.85 17.29 23.23
CA CYS A 17 -17.15 16.37 22.14
C CYS A 17 -15.86 15.62 21.79
N ASN A 18 -15.57 14.56 22.52
CA ASN A 18 -14.68 13.51 22.06
C ASN A 18 -15.43 12.79 20.93
N SER A 19 -15.27 13.28 19.70
CA SER A 19 -15.68 12.51 18.53
C SER A 19 -14.80 11.25 18.52
N ALA A 20 -15.33 10.15 19.06
CA ALA A 20 -14.68 8.86 18.97
C ALA A 20 -14.42 8.60 17.48
N VAL A 21 -13.15 8.60 17.09
CA VAL A 21 -12.72 8.17 15.75
C VAL A 21 -13.30 6.78 15.56
N ASP A 22 -14.10 6.59 14.50
CA ASP A 22 -14.65 5.26 14.21
C ASP A 22 -13.46 4.34 13.89
N ARG A 23 -13.21 3.40 14.79
CA ARG A 23 -12.03 2.55 14.76
C ARG A 23 -12.46 1.09 14.82
N LYS A 24 -12.10 0.35 13.79
CA LYS A 24 -12.22 -1.11 13.75
C LYS A 24 -10.84 -1.68 13.47
N GLU A 25 -10.36 -2.52 14.34
CA GLU A 25 -9.05 -3.15 14.17
C GLU A 25 -9.15 -4.67 14.14
N ASN A 26 -8.31 -5.28 13.32
CA ASN A 26 -8.23 -6.72 13.14
C ASN A 26 -9.60 -7.36 12.87
N VAL A 27 -10.45 -6.64 12.15
CA VAL A 27 -11.72 -7.18 11.64
C VAL A 27 -11.49 -7.93 10.34
N THR A 28 -12.46 -8.72 9.93
CA THR A 28 -12.34 -9.55 8.73
C THR A 28 -13.56 -9.40 7.83
N ALA A 29 -13.33 -9.48 6.53
CA ALA A 29 -14.36 -9.58 5.50
C ALA A 29 -14.18 -10.89 4.72
N LYS A 30 -15.27 -11.59 4.45
CA LYS A 30 -15.28 -12.72 3.51
C LYS A 30 -15.52 -12.20 2.10
N VAL A 31 -14.60 -12.50 1.21
CA VAL A 31 -14.68 -12.13 -0.21
C VAL A 31 -14.30 -13.35 -1.04
N ASN A 32 -15.06 -13.64 -2.07
CA ASN A 32 -14.89 -14.88 -2.82
C ASN A 32 -14.82 -16.09 -1.86
N ASN A 33 -13.75 -16.87 -1.92
CA ASN A 33 -13.51 -18.01 -1.04
C ASN A 33 -12.39 -17.77 -0.03
N THR A 34 -12.11 -16.49 0.31
CA THR A 34 -11.04 -16.11 1.24
C THR A 34 -11.53 -15.11 2.29
N THR A 35 -10.78 -14.97 3.36
CA THR A 35 -11.02 -13.97 4.42
C THR A 35 -9.90 -12.94 4.39
N ILE A 36 -10.26 -11.67 4.25
CA ILE A 36 -9.34 -10.54 4.30
C ILE A 36 -9.42 -9.88 5.68
N ALA A 37 -8.29 -9.81 6.37
CA ALA A 37 -8.15 -9.05 7.59
C ALA A 37 -7.81 -7.59 7.28
N TYR A 38 -8.43 -6.65 8.00
CA TYR A 38 -8.20 -5.22 7.78
C TYR A 38 -8.39 -4.39 9.04
N ASN A 39 -7.88 -3.17 9.01
CA ASN A 39 -8.14 -2.12 9.97
C ASN A 39 -8.90 -0.99 9.27
N GLN A 40 -9.82 -0.33 9.97
CA GLN A 40 -10.54 0.83 9.48
C GLN A 40 -10.51 1.95 10.52
N TYR A 41 -10.30 3.18 10.05
CA TYR A 41 -10.29 4.40 10.86
C TYR A 41 -11.01 5.53 10.13
N GLY A 42 -11.63 6.43 10.88
CA GLY A 42 -12.30 7.62 10.33
C GLY A 42 -13.62 7.34 9.60
N LYS A 43 -14.28 8.41 9.14
CA LYS A 43 -15.65 8.38 8.57
C LYS A 43 -15.82 9.20 7.28
N GLY A 44 -14.75 9.67 6.67
CA GLY A 44 -14.83 10.48 5.46
C GLY A 44 -15.60 9.82 4.30
N ASP A 45 -16.15 10.61 3.40
CA ASP A 45 -16.83 10.13 2.19
C ASP A 45 -15.87 9.50 1.18
N THR A 46 -14.61 9.90 1.21
CA THR A 46 -13.54 9.31 0.42
C THR A 46 -12.82 8.26 1.24
N THR A 47 -12.62 7.09 0.65
CA THR A 47 -11.86 5.99 1.26
C THR A 47 -10.44 5.97 0.72
N LEU A 48 -9.44 6.01 1.60
CA LEU A 48 -8.06 5.67 1.29
C LEU A 48 -7.86 4.19 1.60
N LEU A 49 -7.73 3.37 0.55
CA LEU A 49 -7.54 1.93 0.69
C LEU A 49 -6.06 1.59 0.47
N PHE A 50 -5.38 1.21 1.55
CA PHE A 50 -3.96 0.89 1.56
C PHE A 50 -3.72 -0.61 1.39
N VAL A 51 -2.88 -0.95 0.41
CA VAL A 51 -2.46 -2.32 0.09
C VAL A 51 -0.94 -2.42 0.24
N HIS A 52 -0.50 -3.37 1.04
CA HIS A 52 0.91 -3.55 1.37
C HIS A 52 1.71 -4.27 0.28
N GLY A 53 3.04 -4.23 0.38
CA GLY A 53 3.99 -4.94 -0.48
C GLY A 53 4.22 -6.40 -0.06
N TRP A 54 5.14 -7.06 -0.77
CA TRP A 54 5.51 -8.45 -0.55
C TRP A 54 6.03 -8.70 0.87
N CYS A 55 5.57 -9.79 1.50
CA CYS A 55 5.98 -10.27 2.82
C CYS A 55 5.86 -9.31 4.00
N ILE A 56 5.14 -8.19 3.83
CA ILE A 56 4.75 -7.30 4.92
C ILE A 56 3.24 -7.38 5.16
N ASN A 57 2.66 -6.45 5.92
CA ASN A 57 1.27 -6.49 6.32
C ASN A 57 0.69 -5.08 6.52
N LYS A 58 -0.61 -4.98 6.81
CA LYS A 58 -1.35 -3.72 7.00
C LYS A 58 -0.79 -2.79 8.07
N GLU A 59 -0.02 -3.31 9.04
CA GLU A 59 0.54 -2.50 10.13
C GLU A 59 1.61 -1.51 9.66
N TYR A 60 2.10 -1.67 8.42
CA TYR A 60 3.02 -0.70 7.80
C TYR A 60 2.34 0.64 7.49
N TRP A 61 1.00 0.68 7.54
CA TRP A 61 0.20 1.87 7.28
C TRP A 61 -0.34 2.57 8.56
N ASN A 62 0.15 2.19 9.74
CA ASN A 62 -0.35 2.72 11.01
C ASN A 62 -0.19 4.24 11.12
N GLU A 63 0.96 4.80 10.71
CA GLU A 63 1.20 6.25 10.75
C GLU A 63 0.31 7.00 9.75
N GLN A 64 0.04 6.41 8.58
CA GLN A 64 -0.88 6.94 7.57
C GLN A 64 -2.32 6.89 8.08
N SER A 65 -2.70 5.76 8.68
CA SER A 65 -4.04 5.59 9.26
C SER A 65 -4.32 6.66 10.33
N LYS A 66 -3.36 6.92 11.20
CA LYS A 66 -3.46 7.95 12.22
C LYS A 66 -3.55 9.36 11.61
N TYR A 67 -2.72 9.65 10.60
CA TYR A 67 -2.66 10.98 10.01
C TYR A 67 -3.89 11.35 9.19
N PHE A 68 -4.43 10.38 8.42
CA PHE A 68 -5.50 10.65 7.46
C PHE A 68 -6.91 10.44 8.02
N SER A 69 -7.08 9.77 9.17
CA SER A 69 -8.38 9.37 9.72
C SER A 69 -9.30 10.52 10.14
N ASP A 70 -8.76 11.72 10.35
CA ASP A 70 -9.58 12.90 10.68
C ASP A 70 -10.39 13.40 9.48
N LYS A 71 -9.92 13.15 8.25
CA LYS A 71 -10.53 13.67 7.02
C LYS A 71 -11.10 12.58 6.11
N TYR A 72 -10.59 11.36 6.20
CA TYR A 72 -10.91 10.26 5.30
C TYR A 72 -11.35 9.01 6.06
N LYS A 73 -12.10 8.15 5.38
CA LYS A 73 -12.16 6.77 5.80
C LYS A 73 -10.86 6.11 5.35
N VAL A 74 -10.09 5.58 6.28
CA VAL A 74 -8.82 4.90 6.02
C VAL A 74 -9.00 3.41 6.25
N VAL A 75 -8.68 2.62 5.25
CA VAL A 75 -8.71 1.16 5.33
C VAL A 75 -7.36 0.62 4.92
N ALA A 76 -6.75 -0.20 5.78
CA ALA A 76 -5.54 -0.94 5.48
C ALA A 76 -5.81 -2.44 5.59
N LEU A 77 -5.55 -3.20 4.54
CA LEU A 77 -5.84 -4.63 4.48
C LEU A 77 -4.56 -5.48 4.43
N ASP A 78 -4.68 -6.71 4.91
CA ASP A 78 -3.71 -7.77 4.64
C ASP A 78 -4.14 -8.53 3.38
N LEU A 79 -3.25 -8.62 2.39
CA LEU A 79 -3.50 -9.47 1.22
C LEU A 79 -3.58 -10.95 1.63
N PRO A 80 -4.46 -11.77 1.01
CA PRO A 80 -4.44 -13.23 1.22
C PRO A 80 -3.03 -13.81 1.06
N GLY A 81 -2.66 -14.70 1.96
CA GLY A 81 -1.31 -15.24 2.06
C GLY A 81 -0.39 -14.51 3.05
N PHE A 82 -0.73 -13.27 3.43
CA PHE A 82 0.05 -12.41 4.30
C PHE A 82 -0.71 -11.96 5.54
N GLY A 83 0.02 -11.48 6.53
CA GLY A 83 -0.55 -10.93 7.76
C GLY A 83 -1.53 -11.88 8.44
N ARG A 84 -2.74 -11.39 8.68
CA ARG A 84 -3.85 -12.13 9.33
C ARG A 84 -4.92 -12.63 8.35
N SER A 85 -4.75 -12.40 7.06
CA SER A 85 -5.64 -12.92 6.03
C SER A 85 -5.43 -14.40 5.80
N ASP A 86 -6.43 -15.06 5.19
CA ASP A 86 -6.39 -16.49 4.91
C ASP A 86 -5.21 -16.90 4.03
N LYS A 87 -4.75 -18.14 4.23
CA LYS A 87 -3.66 -18.78 3.49
C LYS A 87 -4.10 -20.08 2.78
N ASN A 88 -5.41 -20.28 2.65
CA ASN A 88 -6.03 -21.55 2.29
C ASN A 88 -6.33 -21.71 0.79
N ARG A 89 -5.73 -20.88 -0.08
CA ARG A 89 -5.88 -21.00 -1.53
C ARG A 89 -4.64 -21.58 -2.21
N THR A 90 -4.80 -22.04 -3.43
CA THR A 90 -3.70 -22.63 -4.24
C THR A 90 -3.13 -21.67 -5.26
N GLU A 91 -3.91 -20.69 -5.71
CA GLU A 91 -3.53 -19.70 -6.73
C GLU A 91 -3.18 -18.36 -6.10
N TRP A 92 -1.97 -17.87 -6.41
CA TRP A 92 -1.40 -16.64 -5.85
C TRP A 92 -1.03 -15.68 -6.98
N THR A 93 -2.02 -15.37 -7.84
CA THR A 93 -1.84 -14.49 -9.00
C THR A 93 -2.30 -13.07 -8.68
N PHE A 94 -1.78 -12.09 -9.45
CA PHE A 94 -2.14 -10.68 -9.28
C PHE A 94 -3.58 -10.42 -9.74
N GLU A 95 -4.07 -11.17 -10.73
CA GLU A 95 -5.47 -11.15 -11.13
C GLU A 95 -6.38 -11.55 -9.96
N LYS A 96 -6.01 -12.60 -9.20
CA LYS A 96 -6.76 -13.02 -8.01
C LYS A 96 -6.74 -11.99 -6.90
N TYR A 97 -5.61 -11.35 -6.62
CA TYR A 97 -5.55 -10.25 -5.66
C TYR A 97 -6.44 -9.08 -6.09
N THR A 98 -6.45 -8.77 -7.37
CA THR A 98 -7.27 -7.70 -7.93
C THR A 98 -8.77 -8.01 -7.80
N GLU A 99 -9.19 -9.23 -8.12
CA GLU A 99 -10.57 -9.72 -7.91
C GLU A 99 -10.97 -9.62 -6.43
N ASP A 100 -10.11 -10.07 -5.52
CA ASP A 100 -10.38 -10.05 -4.08
C ASP A 100 -10.53 -8.60 -3.56
N ILE A 101 -9.69 -7.67 -4.01
CA ILE A 101 -9.79 -6.26 -3.62
C ILE A 101 -11.07 -5.63 -4.18
N ASN A 102 -11.42 -5.91 -5.43
CA ASN A 102 -12.67 -5.41 -6.02
C ASN A 102 -13.90 -5.91 -5.24
N GLU A 103 -13.94 -7.20 -4.91
CA GLU A 103 -15.03 -7.76 -4.09
C GLU A 103 -15.01 -7.23 -2.64
N PHE A 104 -13.83 -6.96 -2.08
CA PHE A 104 -13.69 -6.32 -0.77
C PHE A 104 -14.27 -4.90 -0.77
N ILE A 105 -13.99 -4.10 -1.79
CA ILE A 105 -14.56 -2.76 -1.97
C ILE A 105 -16.08 -2.81 -1.98
N LYS A 106 -16.67 -3.78 -2.70
CA LYS A 106 -18.12 -3.97 -2.79
C LYS A 106 -18.72 -4.47 -1.47
N ALA A 107 -18.12 -5.49 -0.85
CA ALA A 107 -18.60 -6.11 0.39
C ALA A 107 -18.62 -5.10 1.55
N GLU A 108 -17.56 -4.29 1.69
CA GLU A 108 -17.45 -3.26 2.73
C GLU A 108 -18.11 -1.92 2.33
N LYS A 109 -18.74 -1.87 1.14
CA LYS A 109 -19.45 -0.70 0.61
C LYS A 109 -18.59 0.56 0.65
N LEU A 110 -17.31 0.40 0.31
CA LEU A 110 -16.36 1.52 0.26
C LEU A 110 -16.74 2.46 -0.90
N LYS A 111 -16.63 3.77 -0.66
CA LYS A 111 -17.01 4.79 -1.62
C LYS A 111 -15.83 5.69 -1.96
N ASN A 112 -15.84 6.24 -3.17
CA ASN A 112 -14.81 7.18 -3.64
C ASN A 112 -13.41 6.68 -3.28
N VAL A 113 -13.09 5.44 -3.69
CA VAL A 113 -11.87 4.76 -3.28
C VAL A 113 -10.66 5.31 -4.01
N ILE A 114 -9.67 5.81 -3.27
CA ILE A 114 -8.31 6.02 -3.76
C ILE A 114 -7.52 4.80 -3.32
N LEU A 115 -7.08 4.00 -4.29
CA LEU A 115 -6.32 2.77 -4.04
C LEU A 115 -4.83 3.10 -3.98
N ILE A 116 -4.19 2.76 -2.87
CA ILE A 116 -2.79 3.10 -2.58
C ILE A 116 -2.02 1.79 -2.38
N GLY A 117 -1.07 1.51 -3.27
CA GLY A 117 -0.36 0.23 -3.29
C GLY A 117 1.15 0.38 -3.19
N HIS A 118 1.78 -0.32 -2.24
CA HIS A 118 3.22 -0.34 -2.06
C HIS A 118 3.89 -1.48 -2.83
N SER A 119 5.04 -1.20 -3.45
CA SER A 119 5.91 -2.22 -4.05
C SER A 119 5.14 -3.11 -5.04
N MET A 120 5.08 -4.43 -4.84
CA MET A 120 4.33 -5.36 -5.70
C MET A 120 2.89 -4.93 -5.96
N SER A 121 2.27 -4.20 -5.05
CA SER A 121 0.89 -3.75 -5.25
C SER A 121 0.75 -2.68 -6.34
N GLY A 122 1.83 -2.20 -6.92
CA GLY A 122 1.81 -1.40 -8.16
C GLY A 122 1.11 -2.11 -9.31
N ASP A 123 1.40 -3.39 -9.52
CA ASP A 123 0.74 -4.18 -10.57
C ASP A 123 -0.73 -4.45 -10.26
N ILE A 124 -1.10 -4.58 -8.97
CA ILE A 124 -2.51 -4.64 -8.55
C ILE A 124 -3.23 -3.33 -8.92
N LEU A 125 -2.59 -2.16 -8.74
CA LEU A 125 -3.17 -0.87 -9.14
C LEU A 125 -3.44 -0.83 -10.64
N LEU A 126 -2.49 -1.28 -11.46
CA LEU A 126 -2.65 -1.31 -12.92
C LEU A 126 -3.80 -2.24 -13.33
N LEU A 127 -3.88 -3.43 -12.74
CA LEU A 127 -4.97 -4.39 -13.00
C LEU A 127 -6.33 -3.87 -12.51
N MET A 128 -6.38 -3.20 -11.34
CA MET A 128 -7.62 -2.59 -10.84
C MET A 128 -8.13 -1.52 -11.79
N ASP A 129 -7.26 -0.63 -12.25
CA ASP A 129 -7.65 0.47 -13.13
C ASP A 129 -8.02 0.02 -14.54
N THR A 130 -7.46 -1.10 -15.00
CA THR A 130 -7.80 -1.65 -16.32
C THR A 130 -9.06 -2.50 -16.29
N ASN A 131 -9.26 -3.31 -15.23
CA ASN A 131 -10.35 -4.29 -15.18
C ASN A 131 -11.58 -3.79 -14.43
N TYR A 132 -11.41 -2.89 -13.44
CA TYR A 132 -12.47 -2.38 -12.57
C TYR A 132 -12.34 -0.87 -12.33
N PRO A 133 -12.23 -0.04 -13.39
CA PRO A 133 -11.99 1.41 -13.24
C PRO A 133 -13.08 2.12 -12.44
N GLU A 134 -14.32 1.62 -12.47
CA GLU A 134 -15.45 2.17 -11.74
C GLU A 134 -15.37 1.96 -10.21
N SER A 135 -14.52 1.04 -9.75
CA SER A 135 -14.35 0.74 -8.33
C SER A 135 -13.44 1.73 -7.61
N VAL A 136 -12.70 2.53 -8.34
CA VAL A 136 -11.76 3.52 -7.81
C VAL A 136 -11.94 4.89 -8.45
N ILE A 137 -11.56 5.95 -7.75
CA ILE A 137 -11.50 7.33 -8.29
C ILE A 137 -10.06 7.79 -8.55
N GLY A 138 -9.09 6.97 -8.20
CA GLY A 138 -7.66 7.22 -8.41
C GLY A 138 -6.80 6.10 -7.86
N ILE A 139 -5.58 6.00 -8.39
CA ILE A 139 -4.58 5.01 -8.03
C ILE A 139 -3.26 5.71 -7.67
N VAL A 140 -2.61 5.23 -6.61
CA VAL A 140 -1.34 5.80 -6.12
C VAL A 140 -0.35 4.68 -5.82
N GLY A 141 0.72 4.60 -6.58
CA GLY A 141 1.82 3.68 -6.33
C GLY A 141 2.81 4.25 -5.33
N ILE A 142 3.30 3.40 -4.43
CA ILE A 142 4.29 3.77 -3.42
C ILE A 142 5.54 2.93 -3.65
N ASP A 143 6.60 3.60 -4.03
CA ASP A 143 7.92 3.02 -4.33
C ASP A 143 7.87 1.83 -5.27
N ASN A 144 7.23 2.04 -6.42
CA ASN A 144 7.05 1.02 -7.46
C ASN A 144 7.00 1.63 -8.87
N LEU A 145 6.82 0.78 -9.87
CA LEU A 145 6.66 1.15 -11.29
C LEU A 145 7.75 2.12 -11.77
N LYS A 146 8.99 1.94 -11.30
CA LYS A 146 10.12 2.85 -11.57
C LYS A 146 10.68 2.70 -12.98
N ARG A 147 10.60 1.49 -13.55
CA ARG A 147 11.17 1.13 -14.87
C ARG A 147 10.16 0.51 -15.82
N PRO A 148 9.05 1.19 -16.10
CA PRO A 148 7.96 0.61 -16.88
C PRO A 148 8.39 0.28 -18.31
N GLY A 149 8.03 -0.93 -18.76
CA GLY A 149 8.28 -1.41 -20.10
C GLY A 149 9.73 -1.82 -20.39
N GLU A 150 10.61 -1.83 -19.40
CA GLU A 150 11.91 -2.46 -19.50
C GLU A 150 11.73 -3.99 -19.51
N LYS A 151 12.47 -4.63 -20.41
CA LYS A 151 12.55 -6.09 -20.46
C LYS A 151 13.85 -6.53 -19.81
N PHE A 152 13.80 -7.58 -19.04
CA PHE A 152 15.02 -8.18 -18.54
C PHE A 152 15.91 -8.65 -19.70
N SER A 153 17.18 -8.29 -19.63
CA SER A 153 18.21 -8.89 -20.45
C SER A 153 18.37 -10.37 -20.10
N GLU A 154 19.08 -11.12 -20.93
CA GLU A 154 19.36 -12.54 -20.65
C GLU A 154 20.13 -12.70 -19.32
N GLU A 155 21.04 -11.78 -19.02
CA GLU A 155 21.82 -11.77 -17.78
C GLU A 155 20.94 -11.49 -16.55
N GLU A 156 20.07 -10.48 -16.63
CA GLU A 156 19.11 -10.17 -15.55
C GLU A 156 18.13 -11.33 -15.34
N SER A 157 17.67 -11.99 -16.40
CA SER A 157 16.82 -13.18 -16.31
C SER A 157 17.52 -14.32 -15.56
N LYS A 158 18.82 -14.57 -15.84
CA LYS A 158 19.61 -15.55 -15.09
C LYS A 158 19.80 -15.19 -13.63
N GLN A 159 19.97 -13.89 -13.33
CA GLN A 159 20.08 -13.40 -11.95
C GLN A 159 18.76 -13.61 -11.18
N VAL A 160 17.61 -13.36 -11.82
CA VAL A 160 16.28 -13.64 -11.26
C VAL A 160 16.10 -15.14 -10.97
N GLU A 161 16.45 -16.01 -11.91
CA GLU A 161 16.41 -17.46 -11.69
C GLU A 161 17.34 -17.91 -10.55
N GLY A 162 18.56 -17.36 -10.50
CA GLY A 162 19.51 -17.61 -9.40
C GLY A 162 18.96 -17.15 -8.05
N PHE A 163 18.28 -16.01 -8.01
CA PHE A 163 17.63 -15.51 -6.81
C PHE A 163 16.52 -16.46 -6.32
N PHE A 164 15.68 -16.97 -7.22
CA PHE A 164 14.68 -17.97 -6.87
C PHE A 164 15.28 -19.28 -6.37
N ALA A 165 16.36 -19.75 -7.00
CA ALA A 165 17.06 -20.95 -6.52
C ALA A 165 17.64 -20.77 -5.12
N MET A 166 18.16 -19.58 -4.78
CA MET A 166 18.60 -19.25 -3.43
C MET A 166 17.43 -19.23 -2.44
N MET A 167 16.26 -18.68 -2.83
CA MET A 167 15.07 -18.67 -1.99
C MET A 167 14.51 -20.07 -1.75
N ASP A 168 14.49 -20.92 -2.77
CA ASP A 168 14.06 -22.32 -2.66
C ASP A 168 15.00 -23.11 -1.72
N SER A 169 16.31 -22.80 -1.72
CA SER A 169 17.31 -23.42 -0.84
C SER A 169 17.27 -22.89 0.61
N SER A 170 17.19 -21.55 0.77
CA SER A 170 17.24 -20.89 2.07
C SER A 170 16.47 -19.58 2.05
N PHE A 171 15.15 -19.65 2.17
CA PHE A 171 14.28 -18.45 2.17
C PHE A 171 14.74 -17.41 3.22
N SER A 172 14.89 -17.85 4.49
CA SER A 172 15.23 -16.95 5.59
C SER A 172 16.59 -16.26 5.42
N GLY A 173 17.60 -16.96 4.91
CA GLY A 173 18.92 -16.39 4.64
C GLY A 173 18.88 -15.42 3.46
N THR A 174 18.21 -15.80 2.39
CA THR A 174 18.11 -15.00 1.16
C THR A 174 17.37 -13.68 1.40
N VAL A 175 16.23 -13.71 2.10
CA VAL A 175 15.46 -12.47 2.37
C VAL A 175 16.22 -11.52 3.30
N GLU A 176 17.04 -12.03 4.22
CA GLU A 176 17.88 -11.17 5.07
C GLU A 176 18.94 -10.42 4.26
N VAL A 177 19.68 -11.14 3.42
CA VAL A 177 20.72 -10.54 2.56
C VAL A 177 20.07 -9.54 1.58
N TYR A 178 18.98 -9.93 0.94
CA TYR A 178 18.26 -9.08 0.01
C TYR A 178 17.76 -7.80 0.67
N THR A 179 17.14 -7.90 1.84
CA THR A 179 16.63 -6.74 2.57
C THR A 179 17.74 -5.74 2.90
N LYS A 180 18.85 -6.23 3.47
CA LYS A 180 19.99 -5.37 3.83
C LYS A 180 20.67 -4.72 2.63
N GLY A 181 20.78 -5.44 1.52
CA GLY A 181 21.53 -4.98 0.36
C GLY A 181 20.75 -4.14 -0.64
N ASN A 182 19.40 -4.27 -0.68
CA ASN A 182 18.62 -3.72 -1.79
C ASN A 182 17.45 -2.83 -1.37
N LEU A 183 16.94 -2.95 -0.12
CA LEU A 183 15.70 -2.28 0.24
C LEU A 183 15.91 -1.01 1.09
N PHE A 184 17.11 -0.77 1.56
CA PHE A 184 17.40 0.35 2.45
C PHE A 184 18.64 1.13 2.00
N THR A 185 18.68 2.42 2.36
CA THR A 185 19.89 3.21 2.26
C THR A 185 20.87 2.82 3.39
N PRO A 186 22.18 3.07 3.22
CA PRO A 186 23.17 2.79 4.27
C PRO A 186 22.91 3.54 5.61
N SER A 187 22.14 4.61 5.56
CA SER A 187 21.78 5.45 6.74
C SER A 187 20.42 5.06 7.36
N ALA A 188 19.77 4.00 6.89
CA ALA A 188 18.46 3.58 7.41
C ALA A 188 18.53 3.15 8.88
N ASP A 189 17.46 3.43 9.62
CA ASP A 189 17.33 2.99 11.01
C ASP A 189 17.35 1.47 11.11
N THR A 190 18.32 0.94 11.86
CA THR A 190 18.52 -0.50 12.04
C THR A 190 17.29 -1.18 12.63
N SER A 191 16.50 -0.49 13.46
CA SER A 191 15.26 -1.06 14.02
C SER A 191 14.21 -1.31 12.95
N ILE A 192 14.09 -0.41 11.96
CA ILE A 192 13.21 -0.57 10.80
C ILE A 192 13.69 -1.72 9.91
N VAL A 193 14.99 -1.75 9.60
CA VAL A 193 15.59 -2.84 8.82
C VAL A 193 15.31 -4.20 9.47
N ASN A 194 15.57 -4.33 10.78
CA ASN A 194 15.34 -5.56 11.53
C ASN A 194 13.86 -5.95 11.59
N ARG A 195 12.94 -4.97 11.67
CA ARG A 195 11.49 -5.22 11.57
C ARG A 195 11.13 -5.87 10.25
N VAL A 196 11.58 -5.29 9.13
CA VAL A 196 11.30 -5.83 7.79
C VAL A 196 11.86 -7.24 7.62
N ILE A 197 13.11 -7.47 8.04
CA ILE A 197 13.73 -8.81 8.00
C ILE A 197 12.91 -9.81 8.81
N LYS A 198 12.49 -9.44 10.02
CA LYS A 198 11.66 -10.30 10.87
C LYS A 198 10.32 -10.62 10.21
N ASP A 199 9.66 -9.61 9.66
CA ASP A 199 8.37 -9.78 9.00
C ASP A 199 8.50 -10.68 7.77
N PHE A 200 9.54 -10.50 6.93
CA PHE A 200 9.81 -11.38 5.80
C PHE A 200 10.00 -12.84 6.23
N LYS A 201 10.85 -13.08 7.23
CA LYS A 201 11.14 -14.43 7.74
C LYS A 201 9.93 -15.14 8.34
N ASN A 202 8.97 -14.39 8.86
CA ASN A 202 7.77 -14.93 9.50
C ASN A 202 6.66 -15.34 8.50
N ASN A 203 6.85 -15.06 7.21
CA ASN A 203 5.88 -15.49 6.20
C ASN A 203 6.05 -16.97 5.82
N ASP A 204 4.99 -17.54 5.27
CA ASP A 204 5.05 -18.84 4.61
C ASP A 204 5.92 -18.72 3.35
N SER A 205 7.07 -19.41 3.34
CA SER A 205 8.04 -19.30 2.25
C SER A 205 7.51 -19.79 0.92
N LEU A 206 6.66 -20.84 0.91
CA LEU A 206 6.09 -21.38 -0.32
C LEU A 206 5.10 -20.39 -0.95
N ILE A 207 4.27 -19.74 -0.13
CA ILE A 207 3.36 -18.69 -0.58
C ILE A 207 4.16 -17.50 -1.07
N ALA A 208 5.11 -17.03 -0.28
CA ALA A 208 5.94 -15.87 -0.60
C ALA A 208 6.66 -16.04 -1.95
N ILE A 209 7.27 -17.21 -2.20
CA ILE A 209 7.96 -17.50 -3.46
C ILE A 209 6.97 -17.55 -4.63
N LYS A 210 5.80 -18.19 -4.46
CA LYS A 210 4.78 -18.24 -5.52
C LYS A 210 4.28 -16.84 -5.89
N VAL A 211 4.02 -15.99 -4.89
CA VAL A 211 3.60 -14.60 -5.13
C VAL A 211 4.67 -13.83 -5.87
N LEU A 212 5.93 -13.98 -5.47
CA LEU A 212 7.03 -13.28 -6.13
C LEU A 212 7.25 -13.77 -7.58
N ARG A 213 7.11 -15.06 -7.85
CA ARG A 213 7.13 -15.58 -9.24
C ARG A 213 5.99 -14.98 -10.07
N SER A 214 4.78 -14.92 -9.52
CA SER A 214 3.64 -14.28 -10.18
C SER A 214 3.84 -12.78 -10.42
N LEU A 215 4.58 -12.08 -9.53
CA LEU A 215 4.98 -10.69 -9.76
C LEU A 215 5.84 -10.55 -11.00
N PHE A 216 6.85 -11.41 -11.16
CA PHE A 216 7.69 -11.38 -12.36
C PHE A 216 6.91 -11.67 -13.64
N ASP A 217 5.92 -12.55 -13.58
CA ASP A 217 5.05 -12.86 -14.74
C ASP A 217 4.16 -11.67 -15.13
N VAL A 218 3.53 -11.01 -14.13
CA VAL A 218 2.63 -9.88 -14.40
C VAL A 218 3.38 -8.64 -14.82
N SER A 219 4.58 -8.39 -14.27
CA SER A 219 5.39 -7.21 -14.58
C SER A 219 5.78 -7.12 -16.06
N GLN A 220 5.86 -8.27 -16.75
CA GLN A 220 6.08 -8.30 -18.21
C GLN A 220 4.95 -7.64 -19.00
N LYS A 221 3.77 -7.45 -18.39
CA LYS A 221 2.57 -6.84 -19.01
C LYS A 221 2.35 -5.39 -18.56
N GLU A 222 3.21 -4.83 -17.71
CA GLU A 222 3.05 -3.45 -17.17
C GLU A 222 2.83 -2.43 -18.29
N LYS A 223 3.60 -2.51 -19.37
CA LYS A 223 3.48 -1.61 -20.51
C LYS A 223 2.09 -1.66 -21.14
N GLU A 224 1.57 -2.86 -21.39
CA GLU A 224 0.24 -3.05 -21.97
C GLU A 224 -0.86 -2.55 -21.02
N MET A 225 -0.72 -2.80 -19.72
CA MET A 225 -1.65 -2.30 -18.70
C MET A 225 -1.63 -0.78 -18.61
N MET A 226 -0.45 -0.14 -18.61
CA MET A 226 -0.33 1.33 -18.58
C MET A 226 -0.96 2.00 -19.79
N GLN A 227 -0.92 1.37 -20.96
CA GLN A 227 -1.58 1.87 -22.18
C GLN A 227 -3.11 1.82 -22.08
N GLN A 228 -3.67 1.06 -21.14
CA GLN A 228 -5.10 0.88 -20.95
C GLN A 228 -5.66 1.68 -19.77
N LEU A 229 -4.82 2.32 -18.96
CA LEU A 229 -5.22 3.07 -17.77
C LEU A 229 -6.32 4.09 -18.08
N LYS A 230 -7.27 4.21 -17.18
CA LYS A 230 -8.38 5.16 -17.21
C LYS A 230 -8.12 6.37 -16.33
N HIS A 231 -7.42 6.16 -15.20
CA HIS A 231 -7.04 7.22 -14.27
C HIS A 231 -5.57 7.59 -14.40
N THR A 232 -5.22 8.82 -14.05
CA THR A 232 -3.81 9.24 -13.92
C THR A 232 -3.10 8.36 -12.92
N LEU A 233 -1.95 7.81 -13.29
CA LEU A 233 -1.08 7.08 -12.37
C LEU A 233 -0.27 8.08 -11.54
N TYR A 234 -0.52 8.10 -10.24
CA TYR A 234 0.29 8.87 -9.31
C TYR A 234 1.30 7.96 -8.63
N LEU A 235 2.54 8.43 -8.48
CA LEU A 235 3.59 7.70 -7.79
C LEU A 235 4.18 8.57 -6.67
N VAL A 236 4.40 7.96 -5.50
CA VAL A 236 5.19 8.54 -4.41
C VAL A 236 6.39 7.62 -4.21
N ASN A 237 7.50 7.94 -4.85
CA ASN A 237 8.68 7.09 -4.93
C ASN A 237 9.85 7.64 -4.11
N SER A 238 10.78 6.75 -3.73
CA SER A 238 12.04 7.05 -3.07
C SER A 238 13.18 7.25 -4.08
N ASP A 239 14.34 7.75 -3.60
CA ASP A 239 15.49 8.07 -4.46
C ASP A 239 16.34 6.89 -4.95
N PRO A 240 16.55 5.80 -4.19
CA PRO A 240 17.63 4.84 -4.48
C PRO A 240 17.57 4.21 -5.86
N ASP A 241 16.38 4.10 -6.43
CA ASP A 241 16.18 3.68 -7.80
C ASP A 241 15.40 4.75 -8.56
N THR A 242 16.02 5.33 -9.58
CA THR A 242 15.44 6.45 -10.31
C THR A 242 14.22 6.03 -11.11
N THR A 243 13.12 6.75 -10.94
CA THR A 243 11.91 6.53 -11.75
C THR A 243 12.14 7.06 -13.18
N HIS A 244 11.94 6.21 -14.18
CA HIS A 244 12.07 6.57 -15.59
C HIS A 244 10.82 7.34 -16.08
N ILE A 245 10.80 8.65 -15.78
CA ILE A 245 9.65 9.52 -16.05
C ILE A 245 9.27 9.54 -17.54
N ASP A 246 10.25 9.50 -18.43
CA ASP A 246 9.99 9.51 -19.89
C ASP A 246 9.28 8.22 -20.33
N SER A 247 9.64 7.08 -19.74
CA SER A 247 8.97 5.81 -19.99
C SER A 247 7.53 5.83 -19.44
N LEU A 248 7.31 6.37 -18.24
CA LEU A 248 5.96 6.56 -17.69
C LEU A 248 5.11 7.44 -18.62
N LYS A 249 5.59 8.61 -19.03
CA LYS A 249 4.90 9.51 -19.96
C LYS A 249 4.60 8.87 -21.30
N LYS A 250 5.50 8.02 -21.79
CA LYS A 250 5.35 7.31 -23.04
C LYS A 250 4.27 6.23 -22.99
N TYR A 251 4.17 5.51 -21.87
CA TYR A 251 3.32 4.32 -21.78
C TYR A 251 1.99 4.59 -21.09
N CYS A 252 1.91 5.52 -20.13
CA CYS A 252 0.64 5.83 -19.46
C CYS A 252 -0.28 6.64 -20.34
N LYS A 253 -1.35 6.02 -20.85
CA LYS A 253 -2.36 6.69 -21.69
C LYS A 253 -3.04 7.84 -20.98
N ALA A 254 -3.36 7.68 -19.69
CA ALA A 254 -4.10 8.66 -18.89
C ALA A 254 -3.22 9.75 -18.26
N SER A 255 -1.93 9.67 -18.40
CA SER A 255 -0.86 10.45 -17.75
C SER A 255 -0.25 9.80 -16.50
N ALA A 256 0.93 10.26 -16.12
CA ALA A 256 1.59 9.86 -14.87
C ALA A 256 2.26 11.06 -14.20
N GLU A 257 2.20 11.10 -12.87
CA GLU A 257 2.79 12.12 -12.02
C GLU A 257 3.61 11.46 -10.91
N VAL A 258 4.81 11.98 -10.66
CA VAL A 258 5.72 11.43 -9.64
C VAL A 258 6.04 12.49 -8.60
N VAL A 259 5.93 12.12 -7.33
CA VAL A 259 6.39 12.89 -6.16
C VAL A 259 7.43 12.06 -5.44
N TYR A 260 8.52 12.68 -4.98
CA TYR A 260 9.60 11.97 -4.30
C TYR A 260 9.57 12.20 -2.79
N VAL A 261 9.96 11.14 -2.04
CA VAL A 261 10.32 11.21 -0.63
C VAL A 261 11.81 10.94 -0.53
N HIS A 262 12.57 12.01 -0.37
CA HIS A 262 14.03 11.97 -0.43
C HIS A 262 14.69 11.35 0.80
N GLY A 263 15.80 10.64 0.60
CA GLY A 263 16.61 10.05 1.66
C GLY A 263 15.93 8.91 2.40
N THR A 264 15.09 8.15 1.70
CA THR A 264 14.48 6.89 2.17
C THR A 264 14.86 5.74 1.26
N GLY A 265 14.76 4.53 1.77
CA GLY A 265 14.79 3.30 0.98
C GLY A 265 13.41 2.94 0.46
N HIS A 266 13.15 1.64 0.38
CA HIS A 266 11.93 1.07 -0.19
C HIS A 266 10.67 1.27 0.66
N TYR A 267 10.80 1.75 1.90
CA TYR A 267 9.69 1.89 2.86
C TYR A 267 9.50 3.34 3.34
N PRO A 268 9.29 4.32 2.43
CA PRO A 268 9.18 5.74 2.80
C PRO A 268 8.09 5.98 3.85
N MET A 269 7.01 5.19 3.87
CA MET A 269 5.88 5.31 4.78
C MET A 269 6.23 5.01 6.24
N ILE A 270 7.31 4.27 6.52
CA ILE A 270 7.80 3.99 7.89
C ILE A 270 9.18 4.59 8.17
N GLU A 271 9.98 4.88 7.14
CA GLU A 271 11.30 5.50 7.30
C GLU A 271 11.19 7.01 7.58
N LYS A 272 10.29 7.70 6.89
CA LYS A 272 10.01 9.14 7.04
C LYS A 272 8.51 9.42 6.96
N PRO A 273 7.72 8.99 7.94
CA PRO A 273 6.25 9.04 7.86
C PRO A 273 5.70 10.46 7.70
N ALA A 274 6.32 11.50 8.25
CA ALA A 274 5.83 12.86 8.15
C ALA A 274 5.98 13.41 6.72
N GLU A 275 7.15 13.24 6.11
CA GLU A 275 7.43 13.63 4.72
C GLU A 275 6.60 12.83 3.74
N PHE A 276 6.49 11.52 3.97
CA PHE A 276 5.63 10.64 3.16
C PHE A 276 4.16 11.08 3.23
N ASN A 277 3.62 11.34 4.41
CA ASN A 277 2.24 11.79 4.58
C ASN A 277 1.98 13.11 3.84
N SER A 278 2.93 14.05 3.89
CA SER A 278 2.84 15.32 3.15
C SER A 278 2.84 15.11 1.62
N ALA A 279 3.71 14.22 1.12
CA ALA A 279 3.77 13.87 -0.29
C ALA A 279 2.48 13.18 -0.75
N LEU A 280 1.98 12.22 0.02
CA LEU A 280 0.73 11.51 -0.27
C LEU A 280 -0.49 12.46 -0.21
N GLU A 281 -0.57 13.36 0.77
CA GLU A 281 -1.65 14.35 0.85
C GLU A 281 -1.68 15.26 -0.38
N LYS A 282 -0.51 15.68 -0.88
CA LYS A 282 -0.43 16.42 -2.14
C LYS A 282 -1.06 15.66 -3.31
N VAL A 283 -0.74 14.38 -3.44
CA VAL A 283 -1.29 13.50 -4.49
C VAL A 283 -2.80 13.32 -4.32
N ILE A 284 -3.29 13.03 -3.11
CA ILE A 284 -4.73 12.88 -2.83
C ILE A 284 -5.50 14.15 -3.23
N ARG A 285 -4.95 15.33 -2.94
CA ARG A 285 -5.57 16.60 -3.36
C ARG A 285 -5.58 16.81 -4.88
N MET A 286 -4.64 16.25 -5.61
CA MET A 286 -4.64 16.30 -7.08
C MET A 286 -5.76 15.43 -7.66
N ILE A 287 -6.01 14.25 -7.07
CA ILE A 287 -7.12 13.37 -7.44
C ILE A 287 -8.46 14.04 -7.18
N GLY A 288 -8.65 14.65 -6.01
CA GLY A 288 -9.92 15.30 -5.62
C GLY A 288 -10.28 16.57 -6.37
N LYS A 289 -9.41 17.08 -7.25
CA LYS A 289 -9.67 18.27 -8.09
C LYS A 289 -10.18 17.92 -9.48
N LYS A 290 -10.21 16.66 -9.85
CA LYS A 290 -10.71 16.18 -11.14
C LYS A 290 -12.13 15.67 -11.00
#